data_fff5bf526d7fb7222ffef13649545032
#
_entry.id   fff5bf526d7fb7222ffef13649545032
#
_cell.length_a   1.000
_cell.length_b   1.000
_cell.length_c   1.000
_cell.angle_alpha   90.00
_cell.angle_beta   90.00
_cell.angle_gamma   90.00
#
_symmetry.space_group_name_H-M   'P 1'
#
loop_
_entity.id
_entity.type
_entity.pdbx_description
1 polymer ?
#
loop_
_entity_poly.entity_id
_entity_poly.type
_entity_poly.pdbx_seq_one_letter_code
_entity_poly.pdbx_strand_id
1 'polypeptide(L)'
;MEDLILKIEQWAEDRNIIKGAKPIDQAMKLFSEHGELSDHVGNNELDKVFDDVGDVFVVLTIIAKQCKLSIFDYLDTKLKPSGLKVDVAFLTSELATIATEVYEWNDESTYFPEYALSYAVARLRSIAEQVGLTLEYCVEQAYNDIKDRKGVLYEGVFIKESNPAYEEVLLKVKTV
;
A
#
# COMPACT_ATOMS: atom_id res chain seq x y z
N MET A 1 10.40 -8.47 8.21
CA MET A 1 9.14 -8.18 7.47
C MET A 1 7.91 -8.13 8.40
N GLU A 2 7.63 -9.10 9.24
CA GLU A 2 6.44 -9.10 10.13
C GLU A 2 6.35 -7.83 11.00
N ASP A 3 7.43 -7.47 11.69
CA ASP A 3 7.49 -6.23 12.49
C ASP A 3 7.23 -4.96 11.68
N LEU A 4 7.64 -4.92 10.42
CA LEU A 4 7.39 -3.77 9.54
C LEU A 4 5.91 -3.66 9.19
N ILE A 5 5.27 -4.78 8.86
CA ILE A 5 3.83 -4.85 8.58
C ILE A 5 3.03 -4.33 9.79
N LEU A 6 3.32 -4.85 10.97
CA LEU A 6 2.64 -4.40 12.21
C LEU A 6 2.84 -2.90 12.48
N LYS A 7 4.04 -2.37 12.21
CA LYS A 7 4.31 -0.94 12.35
C LYS A 7 3.54 -0.09 11.33
N ILE A 8 3.43 -0.56 10.08
CA ILE A 8 2.64 0.11 9.03
C ILE A 8 1.16 0.11 9.41
N GLU A 9 0.62 -1.03 9.85
CA GLU A 9 -0.76 -1.14 10.30
C GLU A 9 -1.05 -0.20 11.46
N GLN A 10 -0.18 -0.19 12.49
CA GLN A 10 -0.32 0.71 13.64
C GLN A 10 -0.23 2.17 13.23
N TRP A 11 0.73 2.52 12.34
CA TRP A 11 0.85 3.87 11.78
C TRP A 11 -0.44 4.33 11.09
N ALA A 12 -1.08 3.45 10.34
CA ALA A 12 -2.32 3.74 9.63
C ALA A 12 -3.53 3.83 10.59
N GLU A 13 -3.58 2.99 11.64
CA GLU A 13 -4.59 3.06 12.69
C GLU A 13 -4.51 4.38 13.47
N ASP A 14 -3.30 4.78 13.90
CA ASP A 14 -3.06 6.01 14.65
C ASP A 14 -3.50 7.28 13.88
N ARG A 15 -3.55 7.18 12.56
CA ARG A 15 -3.94 8.28 11.66
C ARG A 15 -5.36 8.16 11.12
N ASN A 16 -6.15 7.26 11.69
CA ASN A 16 -7.52 6.98 11.27
C ASN A 16 -7.65 6.55 9.80
N ILE A 17 -6.59 6.02 9.19
CA ILE A 17 -6.64 5.59 7.78
C ILE A 17 -7.43 4.30 7.65
N ILE A 18 -7.29 3.37 8.59
CA ILE A 18 -7.98 2.08 8.53
C ILE A 18 -9.50 2.23 8.61
N LYS A 19 -9.99 3.08 9.53
CA LYS A 19 -11.44 3.26 9.77
C LYS A 19 -12.03 4.46 9.02
N GLY A 20 -11.22 5.49 8.77
CA GLY A 20 -11.67 6.75 8.20
C GLY A 20 -11.66 6.80 6.68
N ALA A 21 -11.06 5.82 6.01
CA ALA A 21 -11.09 5.65 4.56
C ALA A 21 -11.81 4.35 4.17
N LYS A 22 -12.39 4.36 2.98
CA LYS A 22 -12.86 3.11 2.36
C LYS A 22 -11.69 2.44 1.63
N PRO A 23 -11.69 1.10 1.47
CA PRO A 23 -10.66 0.42 0.70
C PRO A 23 -10.50 0.95 -0.74
N ILE A 24 -11.59 1.40 -1.37
CA ILE A 24 -11.54 2.02 -2.71
C ILE A 24 -10.74 3.33 -2.73
N ASP A 25 -10.76 4.12 -1.66
CA ASP A 25 -9.97 5.36 -1.57
C ASP A 25 -8.47 5.02 -1.53
N GLN A 26 -8.11 3.94 -0.84
CA GLN A 26 -6.75 3.42 -0.83
C GLN A 26 -6.36 2.81 -2.19
N ALA A 27 -7.31 2.21 -2.92
CA ALA A 27 -7.04 1.73 -4.28
C ALA A 27 -6.70 2.88 -5.24
N MET A 28 -7.29 4.07 -5.07
CA MET A 28 -6.88 5.25 -5.85
C MET A 28 -5.45 5.68 -5.51
N LYS A 29 -5.05 5.62 -4.24
CA LYS A 29 -3.66 5.88 -3.83
C LYS A 29 -2.72 4.82 -4.40
N LEU A 30 -3.14 3.55 -4.40
CA LEU A 30 -2.39 2.44 -4.97
C LEU A 30 -2.06 2.66 -6.45
N PHE A 31 -3.01 3.18 -7.25
CA PHE A 31 -2.77 3.51 -8.65
C PHE A 31 -1.81 4.68 -8.84
N SER A 32 -1.79 5.65 -7.92
CA SER A 32 -0.82 6.74 -7.94
C SER A 32 0.60 6.20 -7.74
N GLU A 33 0.84 5.41 -6.70
CA GLU A 33 2.16 4.83 -6.40
C GLU A 33 2.62 3.86 -7.50
N HIS A 34 1.71 3.06 -8.05
CA HIS A 34 2.03 2.21 -9.18
C HIS A 34 2.35 3.03 -10.45
N GLY A 35 1.73 4.18 -10.62
CA GLY A 35 2.03 5.11 -11.70
C GLY A 35 3.47 5.63 -11.62
N GLU A 36 3.94 6.00 -10.42
CA GLU A 36 5.32 6.41 -10.16
C GLU A 36 6.31 5.29 -10.47
N LEU A 37 6.04 4.06 -9.97
CA LEU A 37 6.82 2.86 -10.30
C LEU A 37 6.92 2.64 -11.82
N SER A 38 5.79 2.77 -12.53
CA SER A 38 5.72 2.57 -13.98
C SER A 38 6.53 3.61 -14.73
N ASP A 39 6.51 4.88 -14.29
CA ASP A 39 7.25 5.98 -14.88
C ASP A 39 8.77 5.79 -14.67
N HIS A 40 9.20 5.52 -13.44
CA HIS A 40 10.62 5.32 -13.13
C HIS A 40 11.22 4.11 -13.86
N VAL A 41 10.50 2.99 -13.90
CA VAL A 41 10.94 1.81 -14.68
C VAL A 41 10.90 2.10 -16.19
N GLY A 42 9.92 2.84 -16.67
CA GLY A 42 9.81 3.28 -18.06
C GLY A 42 10.99 4.12 -18.51
N ASN A 43 11.39 5.06 -17.67
CA ASN A 43 12.50 6.02 -17.90
C ASN A 43 13.89 5.46 -17.52
N ASN A 44 13.97 4.22 -17.01
CA ASN A 44 15.19 3.58 -16.53
C ASN A 44 15.85 4.32 -15.32
N GLU A 45 15.03 4.93 -14.47
CA GLU A 45 15.42 5.57 -13.21
C GLU A 45 15.38 4.54 -12.06
N LEU A 46 16.22 3.50 -12.20
CA LEU A 46 16.16 2.30 -11.34
C LEU A 46 16.56 2.56 -9.88
N ASP A 47 17.23 3.66 -9.63
CA ASP A 47 17.60 4.15 -8.28
C ASP A 47 16.40 4.64 -7.46
N LYS A 48 15.23 4.83 -8.07
CA LYS A 48 13.98 5.23 -7.41
C LYS A 48 13.03 4.06 -7.13
N VAL A 49 13.24 2.92 -7.81
CA VAL A 49 12.34 1.76 -7.73
C VAL A 49 12.16 1.22 -6.31
N PHE A 50 13.16 1.40 -5.42
CA PHE A 50 13.04 0.93 -4.03
C PHE A 50 11.91 1.64 -3.28
N ASP A 51 11.77 2.93 -3.48
CA ASP A 51 10.76 3.78 -2.87
C ASP A 51 9.37 3.41 -3.40
N ASP A 52 9.23 3.39 -4.73
CA ASP A 52 7.98 3.03 -5.40
C ASP A 52 7.45 1.64 -4.99
N VAL A 53 8.32 0.63 -4.94
CA VAL A 53 7.96 -0.74 -4.51
C VAL A 53 7.50 -0.73 -3.06
N GLY A 54 8.19 0.02 -2.21
CA GLY A 54 7.84 0.16 -0.80
C GLY A 54 6.49 0.84 -0.61
N ASP A 55 6.24 1.93 -1.32
CA ASP A 55 4.99 2.69 -1.24
C ASP A 55 3.79 1.88 -1.73
N VAL A 56 3.91 1.15 -2.85
CA VAL A 56 2.86 0.22 -3.29
C VAL A 56 2.58 -0.84 -2.22
N PHE A 57 3.62 -1.42 -1.59
CA PHE A 57 3.44 -2.42 -0.54
C PHE A 57 2.76 -1.84 0.71
N VAL A 58 3.10 -0.62 1.13
CA VAL A 58 2.44 0.07 2.25
C VAL A 58 0.95 0.22 1.99
N VAL A 59 0.55 0.68 0.80
CA VAL A 59 -0.87 0.84 0.47
C VAL A 59 -1.59 -0.51 0.41
N LEU A 60 -0.96 -1.56 -0.15
CA LEU A 60 -1.52 -2.92 -0.12
C LEU A 60 -1.72 -3.45 1.31
N THR A 61 -0.77 -3.16 2.21
CA THR A 61 -0.90 -3.51 3.64
C THR A 61 -2.13 -2.85 4.27
N ILE A 62 -2.36 -1.58 3.98
CA ILE A 62 -3.52 -0.83 4.47
C ILE A 62 -4.83 -1.42 3.92
N ILE A 63 -4.91 -1.70 2.61
CA ILE A 63 -6.09 -2.32 2.00
C ILE A 63 -6.37 -3.70 2.61
N ALA A 64 -5.35 -4.55 2.75
CA ALA A 64 -5.50 -5.85 3.38
C ALA A 64 -6.08 -5.72 4.80
N LYS A 65 -5.54 -4.81 5.62
CA LYS A 65 -6.02 -4.53 6.98
C LYS A 65 -7.47 -4.04 7.01
N GLN A 66 -7.85 -3.14 6.10
CA GLN A 66 -9.23 -2.67 5.96
C GLN A 66 -10.18 -3.82 5.60
N CYS A 67 -9.70 -4.78 4.81
CA CYS A 67 -10.44 -5.98 4.43
C CYS A 67 -10.31 -7.15 5.43
N LYS A 68 -9.81 -6.89 6.64
CA LYS A 68 -9.66 -7.87 7.73
C LYS A 68 -8.70 -9.03 7.40
N LEU A 69 -7.72 -8.77 6.51
CA LEU A 69 -6.68 -9.71 6.12
C LEU A 69 -5.33 -9.26 6.68
N SER A 70 -4.39 -10.20 6.80
CA SER A 70 -2.99 -9.91 7.05
C SER A 70 -2.18 -10.11 5.77
N ILE A 71 -1.52 -9.06 5.28
CA ILE A 71 -0.65 -9.17 4.11
C ILE A 71 0.51 -10.15 4.35
N PHE A 72 0.86 -10.39 5.61
CA PHE A 72 1.89 -11.35 6.01
C PHE A 72 1.62 -12.77 5.48
N ASP A 73 0.35 -13.19 5.42
CA ASP A 73 -0.05 -14.51 4.97
C ASP A 73 0.24 -14.76 3.47
N TYR A 74 0.54 -13.70 2.72
CA TYR A 74 0.78 -13.75 1.27
C TYR A 74 2.26 -13.57 0.89
N LEU A 75 3.17 -13.49 1.87
CA LEU A 75 4.60 -13.26 1.61
C LEU A 75 5.31 -14.46 0.95
N ASP A 76 4.81 -15.67 1.13
CA ASP A 76 5.51 -16.88 0.67
C ASP A 76 5.33 -17.21 -0.82
N THR A 77 4.41 -16.52 -1.49
CA THR A 77 4.19 -16.73 -2.93
C THR A 77 5.41 -16.28 -3.73
N LYS A 78 5.89 -17.15 -4.60
CA LYS A 78 7.04 -16.90 -5.46
C LYS A 78 6.63 -16.96 -6.92
N LEU A 79 7.14 -16.03 -7.69
CA LEU A 79 6.98 -15.99 -9.14
C LEU A 79 8.35 -16.08 -9.81
N LYS A 80 8.38 -16.69 -10.97
CA LYS A 80 9.56 -16.61 -11.83
C LYS A 80 9.55 -15.21 -12.49
N PRO A 81 10.66 -14.46 -12.43
CA PRO A 81 10.76 -13.17 -13.11
C PRO A 81 10.46 -13.28 -14.60
N SER A 82 9.64 -12.37 -15.10
CA SER A 82 9.29 -12.27 -16.54
C SER A 82 10.05 -11.15 -17.24
N GLY A 83 10.80 -10.35 -16.48
CA GLY A 83 11.48 -9.14 -16.90
C GLY A 83 10.82 -7.90 -16.25
N LEU A 84 11.64 -6.90 -15.91
CA LEU A 84 11.24 -5.78 -15.06
C LEU A 84 9.96 -5.08 -15.54
N LYS A 85 9.95 -4.62 -16.79
CA LYS A 85 8.77 -3.93 -17.37
C LYS A 85 7.54 -4.84 -17.50
N VAL A 86 7.76 -6.14 -17.72
CA VAL A 86 6.67 -7.12 -17.83
C VAL A 86 6.06 -7.38 -16.45
N ASP A 87 6.88 -7.50 -15.40
CA ASP A 87 6.40 -7.68 -14.03
C ASP A 87 5.63 -6.44 -13.54
N VAL A 88 6.06 -5.22 -13.89
CA VAL A 88 5.30 -3.99 -13.62
C VAL A 88 3.94 -4.01 -14.37
N ALA A 89 3.91 -4.44 -15.62
CA ALA A 89 2.66 -4.54 -16.39
C ALA A 89 1.71 -5.60 -15.82
N PHE A 90 2.22 -6.76 -15.38
CA PHE A 90 1.39 -7.75 -14.69
C PHE A 90 0.89 -7.23 -13.34
N LEU A 91 1.72 -6.53 -12.57
CA LEU A 91 1.29 -5.90 -11.32
C LEU A 91 0.05 -5.02 -11.53
N THR A 92 -0.03 -4.26 -12.65
CA THR A 92 -1.23 -3.48 -12.99
C THR A 92 -2.50 -4.32 -12.99
N SER A 93 -2.44 -5.55 -13.51
CA SER A 93 -3.61 -6.45 -13.56
C SER A 93 -4.05 -6.90 -12.18
N GLU A 94 -3.11 -7.26 -11.31
CA GLU A 94 -3.41 -7.65 -9.93
C GLU A 94 -4.00 -6.47 -9.14
N LEU A 95 -3.41 -5.27 -9.27
CA LEU A 95 -3.91 -4.07 -8.59
C LEU A 95 -5.30 -3.65 -9.08
N ALA A 96 -5.57 -3.76 -10.39
CA ALA A 96 -6.89 -3.51 -10.95
C ALA A 96 -7.93 -4.51 -10.41
N THR A 97 -7.57 -5.79 -10.30
CA THR A 97 -8.45 -6.81 -9.71
C THR A 97 -8.76 -6.49 -8.25
N ILE A 98 -7.75 -6.15 -7.44
CA ILE A 98 -7.97 -5.74 -6.05
C ILE A 98 -8.92 -4.55 -5.98
N ALA A 99 -8.67 -3.50 -6.78
CA ALA A 99 -9.47 -2.27 -6.76
C ALA A 99 -10.94 -2.50 -7.15
N THR A 100 -11.21 -3.37 -8.12
CA THR A 100 -12.57 -3.68 -8.55
C THR A 100 -13.35 -4.49 -7.51
N GLU A 101 -12.68 -5.35 -6.76
CA GLU A 101 -13.31 -6.17 -5.71
C GLU A 101 -13.53 -5.40 -4.41
N VAL A 102 -12.67 -4.41 -4.10
CA VAL A 102 -12.85 -3.60 -2.88
C VAL A 102 -13.76 -2.38 -3.06
N TYR A 103 -14.25 -2.14 -4.26
CA TYR A 103 -15.09 -0.98 -4.57
C TYR A 103 -16.37 -0.91 -3.70
N GLU A 104 -17.04 -2.02 -3.46
CA GLU A 104 -18.22 -2.14 -2.59
C GLU A 104 -17.92 -2.77 -1.22
N TRP A 105 -16.64 -2.86 -0.83
CA TRP A 105 -16.26 -3.50 0.42
C TRP A 105 -16.93 -2.83 1.63
N ASN A 106 -17.51 -3.67 2.49
CA ASN A 106 -18.14 -3.26 3.74
C ASN A 106 -17.98 -4.38 4.80
N ASP A 107 -18.48 -4.17 6.01
CA ASP A 107 -18.33 -5.12 7.12
C ASP A 107 -18.97 -6.48 6.90
N GLU A 108 -19.92 -6.60 5.98
CA GLU A 108 -20.61 -7.85 5.62
C GLU A 108 -19.91 -8.58 4.47
N SER A 109 -18.89 -7.95 3.85
CA SER A 109 -18.15 -8.56 2.74
C SER A 109 -17.38 -9.79 3.23
N THR A 110 -17.50 -10.88 2.48
CA THR A 110 -16.88 -12.18 2.81
C THR A 110 -15.86 -12.66 1.77
N TYR A 111 -15.79 -11.98 0.64
CA TYR A 111 -14.88 -12.33 -0.45
C TYR A 111 -13.84 -11.23 -0.67
N PHE A 112 -12.61 -11.64 -0.82
CA PHE A 112 -11.49 -10.81 -1.26
C PHE A 112 -10.66 -11.61 -2.26
N PRO A 113 -10.09 -10.98 -3.32
CA PRO A 113 -9.30 -11.68 -4.31
C PRO A 113 -7.89 -11.98 -3.79
N GLU A 114 -7.78 -12.89 -2.82
CA GLU A 114 -6.53 -13.25 -2.14
C GLU A 114 -5.42 -13.64 -3.13
N TYR A 115 -5.78 -14.27 -4.26
CA TYR A 115 -4.83 -14.60 -5.30
C TYR A 115 -4.18 -13.36 -5.92
N ALA A 116 -4.97 -12.29 -6.14
CA ALA A 116 -4.45 -11.05 -6.71
C ALA A 116 -3.51 -10.35 -5.70
N LEU A 117 -3.85 -10.35 -4.40
CA LEU A 117 -2.95 -9.84 -3.37
C LEU A 117 -1.66 -10.65 -3.29
N SER A 118 -1.76 -11.97 -3.31
CA SER A 118 -0.62 -12.88 -3.29
C SER A 118 0.32 -12.66 -4.49
N TYR A 119 -0.24 -12.53 -5.69
CA TYR A 119 0.55 -12.24 -6.89
C TYR A 119 1.11 -10.82 -6.89
N ALA A 120 0.37 -9.82 -6.44
CA ALA A 120 0.88 -8.44 -6.32
C ALA A 120 2.12 -8.40 -5.41
N VAL A 121 2.07 -9.01 -4.24
CA VAL A 121 3.22 -9.11 -3.32
C VAL A 121 4.41 -9.83 -3.98
N ALA A 122 4.14 -10.95 -4.68
CA ALA A 122 5.20 -11.69 -5.37
C ALA A 122 5.80 -10.90 -6.55
N ARG A 123 5.00 -10.08 -7.27
CA ARG A 123 5.49 -9.18 -8.31
C ARG A 123 6.38 -8.07 -7.74
N LEU A 124 5.96 -7.42 -6.65
CA LEU A 124 6.78 -6.41 -5.97
C LEU A 124 8.14 -6.99 -5.55
N ARG A 125 8.15 -8.21 -5.00
CA ARG A 125 9.42 -8.92 -4.70
C ARG A 125 10.24 -9.13 -5.95
N SER A 126 9.65 -9.65 -7.04
CA SER A 126 10.36 -9.89 -8.30
C SER A 126 10.95 -8.59 -8.87
N ILE A 127 10.19 -7.48 -8.81
CA ILE A 127 10.64 -6.16 -9.27
C ILE A 127 11.86 -5.71 -8.44
N ALA A 128 11.76 -5.76 -7.10
CA ALA A 128 12.89 -5.41 -6.22
C ALA A 128 14.15 -6.25 -6.52
N GLU A 129 14.00 -7.57 -6.62
CA GLU A 129 15.12 -8.50 -6.88
C GLU A 129 15.79 -8.22 -8.24
N GLN A 130 15.04 -7.83 -9.26
CA GLN A 130 15.58 -7.52 -10.59
C GLN A 130 16.41 -6.23 -10.61
N VAL A 131 16.26 -5.35 -9.63
CA VAL A 131 17.10 -4.16 -9.43
C VAL A 131 18.13 -4.35 -8.31
N GLY A 132 18.33 -5.59 -7.85
CA GLY A 132 19.35 -5.96 -6.87
C GLY A 132 18.98 -5.64 -5.41
N LEU A 133 17.69 -5.50 -5.11
CA LEU A 133 17.17 -5.18 -3.78
C LEU A 133 16.32 -6.32 -3.21
N THR A 134 15.96 -6.22 -1.94
CA THR A 134 14.96 -7.09 -1.31
C THR A 134 13.66 -6.31 -1.09
N LEU A 135 12.52 -7.02 -1.13
CA LEU A 135 11.23 -6.41 -0.80
C LEU A 135 11.26 -5.79 0.61
N GLU A 136 11.89 -6.48 1.58
CA GLU A 136 11.99 -5.99 2.97
C GLU A 136 12.74 -4.66 3.05
N TYR A 137 13.84 -4.49 2.30
CA TYR A 137 14.56 -3.22 2.23
C TYR A 137 13.66 -2.10 1.69
N CYS A 138 12.94 -2.34 0.59
CA CYS A 138 12.02 -1.35 0.00
C CYS A 138 10.94 -0.91 1.00
N VAL A 139 10.33 -1.88 1.68
CA VAL A 139 9.29 -1.61 2.69
C VAL A 139 9.84 -0.87 3.90
N GLU A 140 11.07 -1.18 4.33
CA GLU A 140 11.73 -0.46 5.42
C GLU A 140 11.98 1.01 5.07
N GLN A 141 12.41 1.30 3.82
CA GLN A 141 12.61 2.68 3.37
C GLN A 141 11.28 3.44 3.36
N ALA A 142 10.24 2.89 2.72
CA ALA A 142 8.92 3.51 2.70
C ALA A 142 8.36 3.75 4.12
N TYR A 143 8.51 2.77 5.04
CA TYR A 143 8.12 2.97 6.43
C TYR A 143 8.91 4.09 7.11
N ASN A 144 10.22 4.18 6.87
CA ASN A 144 11.05 5.26 7.43
C ASN A 144 10.59 6.63 6.96
N ASP A 145 10.11 6.75 5.72
CA ASP A 145 9.62 8.01 5.16
C ASP A 145 8.26 8.43 5.74
N ILE A 146 7.41 7.46 6.08
CA ILE A 146 6.06 7.77 6.60
C ILE A 146 5.97 7.84 8.11
N LYS A 147 6.80 7.09 8.87
CA LYS A 147 6.67 6.90 10.34
C LYS A 147 6.49 8.19 11.12
N ASP A 148 7.19 9.25 10.72
CA ASP A 148 7.19 10.55 11.39
C ASP A 148 6.19 11.55 10.79
N ARG A 149 5.49 11.16 9.69
CA ARG A 149 4.44 12.01 9.09
C ARG A 149 3.28 12.11 10.04
N LYS A 150 2.99 13.32 10.51
CA LYS A 150 1.86 13.62 11.40
C LYS A 150 0.67 14.10 10.59
N GLY A 151 -0.48 13.61 10.95
CA GLY A 151 -1.75 13.92 10.29
C GLY A 151 -2.84 12.94 10.69
N VAL A 152 -4.04 13.19 10.24
CA VAL A 152 -5.20 12.35 10.47
C VAL A 152 -6.09 12.34 9.23
N LEU A 153 -6.64 11.19 8.89
CA LEU A 153 -7.63 11.09 7.83
C LEU A 153 -9.01 11.46 8.37
N TYR A 154 -9.69 12.39 7.69
CA TYR A 154 -11.03 12.81 8.01
C TYR A 154 -11.82 13.06 6.73
N GLU A 155 -13.00 12.44 6.61
CA GLU A 155 -13.87 12.53 5.42
C GLU A 155 -13.13 12.31 4.08
N GLY A 156 -12.25 11.29 4.05
CA GLY A 156 -11.49 10.91 2.85
C GLY A 156 -10.29 11.81 2.54
N VAL A 157 -10.00 12.84 3.37
CA VAL A 157 -8.87 13.75 3.17
C VAL A 157 -7.85 13.61 4.28
N PHE A 158 -6.56 13.45 3.94
CA PHE A 158 -5.48 13.42 4.92
C PHE A 158 -5.12 14.85 5.34
N ILE A 159 -5.45 15.21 6.58
CA ILE A 159 -5.18 16.52 7.18
C ILE A 159 -3.83 16.45 7.90
N LYS A 160 -2.84 17.14 7.34
CA LYS A 160 -1.49 17.23 7.95
C LYS A 160 -1.52 18.06 9.24
N GLU A 161 -0.62 17.80 10.20
CA GLU A 161 -0.45 18.57 11.44
C GLU A 161 -0.26 20.08 11.18
N SER A 162 0.36 20.46 10.05
CA SER A 162 0.55 21.84 9.65
C SER A 162 -0.71 22.55 9.15
N ASN A 163 -1.82 21.81 8.94
CA ASN A 163 -3.09 22.40 8.49
C ASN A 163 -3.77 23.11 9.66
N PRO A 164 -4.25 24.37 9.50
CA PRO A 164 -4.96 25.09 10.55
C PRO A 164 -6.18 24.37 11.15
N ALA A 165 -6.82 23.48 10.38
CA ALA A 165 -7.97 22.69 10.84
C ALA A 165 -7.59 21.41 11.61
N TYR A 166 -6.29 21.10 11.74
CA TYR A 166 -5.82 19.80 12.27
C TYR A 166 -6.35 19.50 13.68
N GLU A 167 -6.22 20.45 14.62
CA GLU A 167 -6.65 20.27 16.00
C GLU A 167 -8.16 20.03 16.13
N GLU A 168 -8.97 20.78 15.37
CA GLU A 168 -10.43 20.62 15.35
C GLU A 168 -10.81 19.22 14.80
N VAL A 169 -10.16 18.82 13.70
CA VAL A 169 -10.41 17.52 13.07
C VAL A 169 -9.97 16.37 13.98
N LEU A 170 -8.81 16.50 14.64
CA LEU A 170 -8.30 15.49 15.57
C LEU A 170 -9.26 15.23 16.74
N LEU A 171 -9.90 16.29 17.25
CA LEU A 171 -10.94 16.17 18.28
C LEU A 171 -12.16 15.41 17.78
N LYS A 172 -12.62 15.70 16.56
CA LYS A 172 -13.75 15.00 15.93
C LYS A 172 -13.49 13.51 15.75
N VAL A 173 -12.30 13.15 15.28
CA VAL A 173 -11.90 11.74 15.08
C VAL A 173 -11.81 10.96 16.40
N LYS A 174 -11.36 11.59 17.48
CA LYS A 174 -11.24 10.94 18.80
C LYS A 174 -12.57 10.76 19.54
N THR A 175 -13.62 11.42 19.10
CA THR A 175 -14.96 11.37 19.72
C THR A 175 -15.90 10.38 19.05
N VAL A 176 -15.50 9.74 17.98
CA VAL A 176 -16.20 8.67 17.25
C VAL A 176 -15.57 7.32 17.59
#